data_22dad1aa7a7c55d3978d533c80d514cb
#
_entry.id   22dad1aa7a7c55d3978d533c80d514cb
#
_cell.length_a   1.000
_cell.length_b   1.000
_cell.length_c   1.000
_cell.angle_alpha   90.00
_cell.angle_beta   90.00
_cell.angle_gamma   90.00
#
_symmetry.space_group_name_H-M   'P 1'
#
loop_
_entity.id
_entity.type
_entity.pdbx_description
1 polymer ?
#
loop_
_entity_poly.entity_id
_entity_poly.type
_entity_poly.pdbx_seq_one_letter_code
_entity_poly.pdbx_strand_id
1 'polypeptide(L)'
;VPVHKPRPPKAVVDRLAALGISATKQTLALRDVSVSALKKGLASLLGADPVGSAPFTAQRGPMNEPLQMARSIATLSLPLDEMHTVGAHFGATLNDLAVTIVDEGVHRYLRQTGRAFPRPLVAFCPVSLRDEGDSASGTRASAMFVHLGGHDATVLGRVKQVVAAMGAGKQDLRSMSKDAALTYAIAVLGMAELTTATHVDRVTPPLANVVISNVPGARAKMYLNGAALAGTFPVSMIAMSVGLNATLTSYDDSMDFGFVGNGVAMYDLTQLARHVRDAYEELKAASSKKRKAPSRTTRSRSPKTSRASR
;
A
#
# COMPACT_ATOMS: atom_id res chain seq x y z
N VAL A 1 26.75 -22.08 -20.02
CA VAL A 1 26.06 -21.02 -19.24
C VAL A 1 27.06 -20.52 -18.20
N PRO A 2 27.53 -19.26 -18.22
CA PRO A 2 28.50 -18.80 -17.24
C PRO A 2 27.85 -18.69 -15.86
N VAL A 3 28.42 -19.36 -14.89
CA VAL A 3 28.06 -19.31 -13.48
C VAL A 3 28.44 -17.95 -12.92
N HIS A 4 27.46 -17.14 -12.57
CA HIS A 4 27.66 -15.81 -11.98
C HIS A 4 28.19 -15.98 -10.56
N LYS A 5 29.48 -15.63 -10.32
CA LYS A 5 30.06 -15.60 -8.97
C LYS A 5 29.44 -14.46 -8.16
N PRO A 6 29.04 -14.68 -6.89
CA PRO A 6 28.51 -13.62 -6.05
C PRO A 6 29.58 -12.54 -5.82
N ARG A 7 29.22 -11.28 -6.03
CA ARG A 7 30.09 -10.13 -5.78
C ARG A 7 30.29 -9.93 -4.27
N PRO A 8 31.48 -9.55 -3.81
CA PRO A 8 31.77 -9.37 -2.39
C PRO A 8 31.01 -8.15 -1.79
N PRO A 9 30.79 -8.10 -0.46
CA PRO A 9 29.95 -7.11 0.24
C PRO A 9 30.44 -5.65 0.15
N LYS A 10 31.62 -5.35 -0.36
CA LYS A 10 32.10 -3.97 -0.63
C LYS A 10 31.14 -3.16 -1.51
N ALA A 11 30.39 -3.81 -2.40
CA ALA A 11 29.49 -3.13 -3.33
C ALA A 11 28.30 -2.43 -2.65
N VAL A 12 27.93 -2.79 -1.43
CA VAL A 12 26.84 -2.14 -0.69
C VAL A 12 27.31 -0.82 -0.08
N VAL A 13 28.52 -0.82 0.50
CA VAL A 13 29.11 0.38 1.09
C VAL A 13 29.42 1.42 0.01
N ASP A 14 29.94 0.98 -1.14
CA ASP A 14 30.27 1.87 -2.28
C ASP A 14 28.98 2.44 -2.93
N ARG A 15 27.89 1.69 -2.96
CA ARG A 15 26.59 2.20 -3.43
C ARG A 15 25.95 3.20 -2.47
N LEU A 16 26.10 3.02 -1.16
CA LEU A 16 25.67 3.98 -0.14
C LEU A 16 26.51 5.28 -0.20
N ALA A 17 27.80 5.16 -0.45
CA ALA A 17 28.69 6.32 -0.66
C ALA A 17 28.39 7.08 -1.96
N ALA A 18 28.02 6.39 -3.03
CA ALA A 18 27.64 7.00 -4.32
C ALA A 18 26.32 7.80 -4.27
N LEU A 19 25.50 7.64 -3.22
CA LEU A 19 24.28 8.41 -3.00
C LEU A 19 24.52 9.82 -2.44
N GLY A 20 25.77 10.26 -2.29
CA GLY A 20 26.14 11.66 -2.06
C GLY A 20 25.72 12.23 -0.69
N ILE A 21 25.64 11.39 0.32
CA ILE A 21 25.14 11.77 1.64
C ILE A 21 26.30 12.28 2.51
N SER A 22 26.30 13.58 2.85
CA SER A 22 27.30 14.21 3.71
C SER A 22 27.20 13.72 5.16
N ALA A 23 28.30 13.17 5.70
CA ALA A 23 28.35 12.47 7.00
C ALA A 23 27.91 13.28 8.22
N THR A 24 27.99 14.61 8.20
CA THR A 24 27.74 15.49 9.35
C THR A 24 26.26 15.80 9.61
N LYS A 25 25.42 15.83 8.55
CA LYS A 25 23.94 15.96 8.72
C LYS A 25 23.26 14.64 9.06
N GLN A 26 23.91 13.53 8.76
CA GLN A 26 23.39 12.17 8.98
C GLN A 26 23.36 11.75 10.45
N THR A 27 24.34 12.14 11.25
CA THR A 27 24.42 11.70 12.66
C THR A 27 23.27 12.22 13.52
N LEU A 28 22.77 13.44 13.27
CA LEU A 28 21.61 13.98 13.99
C LEU A 28 20.29 13.36 13.49
N ALA A 29 20.12 13.22 12.17
CA ALA A 29 18.94 12.59 11.57
C ALA A 29 18.83 11.10 11.92
N LEU A 30 19.96 10.37 11.93
CA LEU A 30 20.02 8.95 12.36
C LEU A 30 19.67 8.78 13.83
N ARG A 31 20.04 9.74 14.70
CA ARG A 31 19.68 9.68 16.11
C ARG A 31 18.15 9.75 16.32
N ASP A 32 17.49 10.70 15.66
CA ASP A 32 16.04 10.90 15.83
C ASP A 32 15.23 9.78 15.15
N VAL A 33 15.67 9.30 13.99
CA VAL A 33 15.10 8.15 13.30
C VAL A 33 15.29 6.86 14.10
N SER A 34 16.49 6.64 14.66
CA SER A 34 16.78 5.46 15.48
C SER A 34 15.96 5.42 16.76
N VAL A 35 15.73 6.54 17.42
CA VAL A 35 14.92 6.61 18.64
C VAL A 35 13.44 6.36 18.33
N SER A 36 12.91 6.92 17.25
CA SER A 36 11.50 6.69 16.85
C SER A 36 11.27 5.26 16.36
N ALA A 37 12.16 4.72 15.54
CA ALA A 37 12.09 3.33 15.08
C ALA A 37 12.27 2.33 16.23
N LEU A 38 13.19 2.61 17.16
CA LEU A 38 13.42 1.78 18.35
C LEU A 38 12.21 1.81 19.30
N LYS A 39 11.60 2.98 19.53
CA LYS A 39 10.37 3.11 20.33
C LYS A 39 9.21 2.36 19.70
N LYS A 40 8.99 2.48 18.39
CA LYS A 40 7.92 1.76 17.67
C LYS A 40 8.19 0.25 17.63
N GLY A 41 9.43 -0.17 17.43
CA GLY A 41 9.83 -1.57 17.47
C GLY A 41 9.67 -2.19 18.87
N LEU A 42 10.05 -1.47 19.92
CA LEU A 42 9.88 -1.91 21.31
C LEU A 42 8.41 -1.96 21.72
N ALA A 43 7.59 -0.99 21.30
CA ALA A 43 6.15 -0.99 21.53
C ALA A 43 5.48 -2.20 20.85
N SER A 44 5.89 -2.54 19.63
CA SER A 44 5.42 -3.73 18.90
C SER A 44 5.80 -5.03 19.61
N LEU A 45 7.02 -5.12 20.14
CA LEU A 45 7.48 -6.28 20.91
C LEU A 45 6.74 -6.42 22.26
N LEU A 46 6.29 -5.32 22.85
CA LEU A 46 5.52 -5.29 24.10
C LEU A 46 4.01 -5.47 23.89
N GLY A 47 3.57 -5.76 22.65
CA GLY A 47 2.16 -6.01 22.35
C GLY A 47 1.26 -4.77 22.37
N ALA A 48 1.83 -3.57 22.42
CA ALA A 48 1.08 -2.35 22.17
C ALA A 48 0.84 -2.26 20.66
N ASP A 49 -0.44 -2.30 20.22
CA ASP A 49 -0.80 -2.03 18.83
C ASP A 49 -0.35 -0.62 18.47
N PRO A 50 0.70 -0.44 17.68
CA PRO A 50 1.13 0.90 17.32
C PRO A 50 0.09 1.49 16.37
N VAL A 51 -0.53 2.58 16.75
CA VAL A 51 -1.23 3.46 15.81
C VAL A 51 -0.16 4.04 14.90
N GLY A 52 0.04 3.40 13.77
CA GLY A 52 1.12 3.71 12.83
C GLY A 52 2.02 2.50 12.62
N SER A 53 2.14 2.06 11.37
CA SER A 53 2.84 0.83 11.02
C SER A 53 4.34 1.03 11.01
N ALA A 54 5.07 0.17 11.71
CA ALA A 54 6.51 0.11 11.64
C ALA A 54 6.96 -0.93 10.59
N PRO A 55 8.14 -0.77 9.98
CA PRO A 55 8.75 -1.83 9.19
C PRO A 55 9.06 -3.05 10.07
N PHE A 56 9.11 -4.23 9.47
CA PHE A 56 9.42 -5.50 10.15
C PHE A 56 8.42 -5.88 11.26
N THR A 57 7.16 -5.50 11.10
CA THR A 57 6.04 -5.90 11.98
C THR A 57 5.07 -6.87 11.30
N ALA A 58 5.27 -7.12 10.01
CA ALA A 58 4.42 -8.02 9.24
C ALA A 58 4.53 -9.47 9.76
N GLN A 59 3.39 -10.14 9.87
CA GLN A 59 3.40 -11.58 10.04
C GLN A 59 3.82 -12.26 8.73
N ARG A 60 4.67 -13.29 8.83
CA ARG A 60 5.08 -14.07 7.65
C ARG A 60 3.89 -14.81 7.05
N GLY A 61 3.71 -14.68 5.76
CA GLY A 61 2.65 -15.30 4.98
C GLY A 61 3.16 -15.83 3.64
N PRO A 62 2.29 -16.35 2.78
CA PRO A 62 2.66 -16.86 1.46
C PRO A 62 3.42 -15.84 0.59
N MET A 63 3.13 -14.55 0.76
CA MET A 63 3.83 -13.47 0.07
C MET A 63 5.27 -13.28 0.54
N ASN A 64 5.68 -13.93 1.64
CA ASN A 64 7.02 -13.81 2.22
C ASN A 64 7.83 -15.10 2.10
N GLU A 65 7.40 -16.03 1.27
CA GLU A 65 8.19 -17.21 0.92
C GLU A 65 9.43 -16.81 0.11
N PRO A 66 10.52 -17.59 0.19
CA PRO A 66 11.75 -17.30 -0.56
C PRO A 66 11.45 -17.06 -2.04
N LEU A 67 11.97 -15.96 -2.56
CA LEU A 67 11.71 -15.57 -3.95
C LEU A 67 12.35 -16.57 -4.92
N GLN A 68 11.56 -17.10 -5.83
CA GLN A 68 11.98 -17.96 -6.92
C GLN A 68 12.21 -17.15 -8.20
N MET A 69 12.79 -17.77 -9.24
CA MET A 69 12.98 -17.12 -10.54
C MET A 69 11.65 -16.90 -11.29
N ALA A 70 10.69 -17.80 -11.10
CA ALA A 70 9.37 -17.71 -11.73
C ALA A 70 8.58 -16.50 -11.21
N ARG A 71 7.87 -15.83 -12.10
CA ARG A 71 6.96 -14.71 -11.80
C ARG A 71 5.57 -15.03 -12.34
N SER A 72 4.56 -14.75 -11.53
CA SER A 72 3.18 -14.64 -11.98
C SER A 72 2.87 -13.17 -12.21
N ILE A 73 2.17 -12.86 -13.29
CA ILE A 73 1.82 -11.49 -13.68
C ILE A 73 0.34 -11.46 -14.02
N ALA A 74 -0.35 -10.41 -13.59
CA ALA A 74 -1.71 -10.11 -14.03
C ALA A 74 -1.90 -8.59 -14.13
N THR A 75 -2.88 -8.19 -14.92
CA THR A 75 -3.22 -6.78 -15.13
C THR A 75 -4.72 -6.57 -14.94
N LEU A 76 -5.09 -5.33 -14.61
CA LEU A 76 -6.47 -4.90 -14.44
C LEU A 76 -6.57 -3.42 -14.77
N SER A 77 -7.59 -3.01 -15.54
CA SER A 77 -7.95 -1.61 -15.74
C SER A 77 -9.30 -1.33 -15.10
N LEU A 78 -9.41 -0.18 -14.43
CA LEU A 78 -10.66 0.36 -13.85
C LEU A 78 -10.87 1.80 -14.31
N PRO A 79 -12.12 2.25 -14.50
CA PRO A 79 -12.42 3.63 -14.91
C PRO A 79 -12.00 4.65 -13.85
N LEU A 80 -11.12 5.59 -14.20
CA LEU A 80 -10.48 6.53 -13.26
C LEU A 80 -11.50 7.46 -12.59
N ASP A 81 -12.37 8.10 -13.37
CA ASP A 81 -13.37 9.05 -12.87
C ASP A 81 -14.41 8.38 -11.97
N GLU A 82 -14.76 7.13 -12.30
CA GLU A 82 -15.67 6.35 -11.50
C GLU A 82 -15.02 5.95 -10.18
N MET A 83 -13.74 5.56 -10.17
CA MET A 83 -12.98 5.31 -8.96
C MET A 83 -12.91 6.55 -8.06
N HIS A 84 -12.71 7.74 -8.63
CA HIS A 84 -12.78 8.99 -7.88
C HIS A 84 -14.14 9.19 -7.20
N THR A 85 -15.23 8.97 -7.96
CA THR A 85 -16.60 9.12 -7.46
C THR A 85 -16.90 8.12 -6.32
N VAL A 86 -16.54 6.86 -6.51
CA VAL A 86 -16.70 5.80 -5.49
C VAL A 86 -15.88 6.12 -4.24
N GLY A 87 -14.60 6.52 -4.41
CA GLY A 87 -13.74 6.90 -3.29
C GLY A 87 -14.32 8.07 -2.50
N ALA A 88 -14.74 9.13 -3.16
CA ALA A 88 -15.32 10.33 -2.54
C ALA A 88 -16.57 9.98 -1.70
N HIS A 89 -17.43 9.04 -2.18
CA HIS A 89 -18.60 8.59 -1.43
C HIS A 89 -18.25 8.04 -0.02
N PHE A 90 -17.09 7.38 0.10
CA PHE A 90 -16.61 6.80 1.36
C PHE A 90 -15.63 7.71 2.12
N GLY A 91 -15.38 8.93 1.64
CA GLY A 91 -14.37 9.83 2.20
C GLY A 91 -12.93 9.33 1.99
N ALA A 92 -12.72 8.48 0.99
CA ALA A 92 -11.44 7.91 0.62
C ALA A 92 -10.83 8.68 -0.56
N THR A 93 -9.52 8.87 -0.56
CA THR A 93 -8.81 9.30 -1.76
C THR A 93 -8.75 8.16 -2.78
N LEU A 94 -8.43 8.47 -4.04
CA LEU A 94 -8.21 7.45 -5.07
C LEU A 94 -7.22 6.37 -4.62
N ASN A 95 -6.13 6.80 -3.96
CA ASN A 95 -5.12 5.89 -3.46
C ASN A 95 -5.63 5.02 -2.30
N ASP A 96 -6.43 5.59 -1.38
CA ASP A 96 -7.02 4.83 -0.28
C ASP A 96 -8.01 3.77 -0.81
N LEU A 97 -8.80 4.12 -1.85
CA LEU A 97 -9.70 3.18 -2.52
C LEU A 97 -8.89 2.05 -3.20
N ALA A 98 -7.85 2.39 -3.94
CA ALA A 98 -7.00 1.42 -4.62
C ALA A 98 -6.34 0.45 -3.62
N VAL A 99 -5.78 0.96 -2.52
CA VAL A 99 -5.22 0.13 -1.44
C VAL A 99 -6.30 -0.78 -0.85
N THR A 100 -7.51 -0.27 -0.64
CA THR A 100 -8.64 -1.05 -0.08
C THR A 100 -9.01 -2.24 -0.96
N ILE A 101 -9.18 -2.02 -2.27
CA ILE A 101 -9.58 -3.10 -3.19
C ILE A 101 -8.47 -4.12 -3.40
N VAL A 102 -7.20 -3.70 -3.38
CA VAL A 102 -6.06 -4.61 -3.41
C VAL A 102 -6.01 -5.45 -2.14
N ASP A 103 -6.17 -4.83 -0.96
CA ASP A 103 -6.21 -5.53 0.32
C ASP A 103 -7.32 -6.60 0.35
N GLU A 104 -8.55 -6.24 -0.01
CA GLU A 104 -9.65 -7.19 -0.09
C GLU A 104 -9.38 -8.30 -1.11
N GLY A 105 -8.85 -7.94 -2.28
CA GLY A 105 -8.49 -8.90 -3.31
C GLY A 105 -7.46 -9.93 -2.83
N VAL A 106 -6.42 -9.49 -2.11
CA VAL A 106 -5.41 -10.37 -1.51
C VAL A 106 -6.03 -11.30 -0.48
N HIS A 107 -6.88 -10.79 0.41
CA HIS A 107 -7.56 -11.62 1.40
C HIS A 107 -8.49 -12.67 0.75
N ARG A 108 -9.22 -12.31 -0.31
CA ARG A 108 -10.06 -13.27 -1.07
C ARG A 108 -9.21 -14.33 -1.74
N TYR A 109 -8.12 -13.93 -2.38
CA TYR A 109 -7.17 -14.83 -3.01
C TYR A 109 -6.59 -15.84 -2.02
N LEU A 110 -6.14 -15.36 -0.85
CA LEU A 110 -5.57 -16.23 0.19
C LEU A 110 -6.62 -17.20 0.76
N ARG A 111 -7.87 -16.76 0.96
CA ARG A 111 -8.96 -17.66 1.37
C ARG A 111 -9.25 -18.73 0.32
N GLN A 112 -9.32 -18.35 -0.96
CA GLN A 112 -9.58 -19.27 -2.06
C GLN A 112 -8.49 -20.33 -2.20
N THR A 113 -7.23 -19.96 -1.94
CA THR A 113 -6.09 -20.89 -2.01
C THR A 113 -5.87 -21.70 -0.73
N GLY A 114 -6.78 -21.62 0.26
CA GLY A 114 -6.66 -22.30 1.54
C GLY A 114 -5.55 -21.76 2.45
N ARG A 115 -5.06 -20.55 2.17
CA ARG A 115 -3.96 -19.88 2.89
C ARG A 115 -4.45 -18.64 3.65
N ALA A 116 -5.65 -18.71 4.22
CA ALA A 116 -6.24 -17.59 4.96
C ALA A 116 -5.24 -16.99 5.97
N PHE A 117 -5.21 -15.66 6.03
CA PHE A 117 -4.25 -14.93 6.82
C PHE A 117 -4.95 -14.25 8.01
N PRO A 118 -4.61 -14.63 9.27
CA PRO A 118 -5.43 -14.27 10.43
C PRO A 118 -5.21 -12.86 10.96
N ARG A 119 -4.18 -12.16 10.49
CA ARG A 119 -3.85 -10.80 10.92
C ARG A 119 -3.97 -9.80 9.77
N PRO A 120 -4.10 -8.49 10.06
CA PRO A 120 -3.99 -7.47 9.04
C PRO A 120 -2.67 -7.60 8.25
N LEU A 121 -2.74 -7.42 6.93
CA LEU A 121 -1.54 -7.35 6.10
C LEU A 121 -0.82 -6.02 6.36
N VAL A 122 0.49 -6.02 6.21
CA VAL A 122 1.30 -4.80 6.20
C VAL A 122 1.67 -4.48 4.76
N ALA A 123 1.22 -3.33 4.26
CA ALA A 123 1.64 -2.81 2.96
C ALA A 123 2.85 -1.89 3.10
N PHE A 124 3.82 -2.05 2.22
CA PHE A 124 4.85 -1.06 1.94
C PHE A 124 4.35 -0.16 0.80
N CYS A 125 4.16 1.12 1.09
CA CYS A 125 3.69 2.11 0.14
C CYS A 125 4.81 3.15 -0.09
N PRO A 126 5.49 3.14 -1.24
CA PRO A 126 6.43 4.20 -1.60
C PRO A 126 5.69 5.54 -1.73
N VAL A 127 6.29 6.61 -1.22
CA VAL A 127 5.74 7.98 -1.27
C VAL A 127 6.76 8.91 -1.86
N SER A 128 6.40 9.64 -2.92
CA SER A 128 7.26 10.65 -3.51
C SER A 128 7.48 11.82 -2.53
N LEU A 129 8.73 12.24 -2.38
CA LEU A 129 9.13 13.44 -1.63
C LEU A 129 9.35 14.66 -2.54
N ARG A 130 9.08 14.53 -3.83
CA ARG A 130 9.21 15.62 -4.79
C ARG A 130 8.06 16.62 -4.62
N ASP A 131 8.39 17.90 -4.77
CA ASP A 131 7.38 18.94 -4.95
C ASP A 131 6.85 18.94 -6.40
N GLU A 132 5.67 19.48 -6.60
CA GLU A 132 5.16 19.75 -7.95
C GLU A 132 6.12 20.68 -8.70
N GLY A 133 6.61 20.23 -9.87
CA GLY A 133 7.59 21.00 -10.68
C GLY A 133 9.05 20.71 -10.37
N ASP A 134 9.40 19.85 -9.41
CA ASP A 134 10.79 19.45 -9.17
C ASP A 134 11.31 18.57 -10.31
N SER A 135 12.17 19.16 -11.16
CA SER A 135 12.82 18.52 -12.32
C SER A 135 14.16 17.86 -11.98
N ALA A 136 14.55 17.83 -10.71
CA ALA A 136 15.83 17.23 -10.31
C ALA A 136 15.90 15.75 -10.69
N SER A 137 17.02 15.34 -11.27
CA SER A 137 17.27 13.94 -11.60
C SER A 137 17.44 13.08 -10.34
N GLY A 138 17.01 11.82 -10.38
CA GLY A 138 17.12 10.86 -9.27
C GLY A 138 15.79 10.60 -8.56
N THR A 139 15.70 9.48 -7.87
CA THR A 139 14.50 9.09 -7.11
C THR A 139 14.55 9.70 -5.71
N ARG A 140 13.57 10.53 -5.38
CA ARG A 140 13.35 11.04 -4.02
C ARG A 140 12.03 10.45 -3.52
N ALA A 141 12.11 9.34 -2.84
CA ALA A 141 10.96 8.65 -2.28
C ALA A 141 11.23 8.23 -0.82
N SER A 142 10.21 8.23 -0.02
CA SER A 142 10.21 7.66 1.32
C SER A 142 9.37 6.38 1.35
N ALA A 143 9.42 5.71 2.49
CA ALA A 143 8.70 4.48 2.76
C ALA A 143 7.61 4.74 3.79
N MET A 144 6.38 4.38 3.47
CA MET A 144 5.26 4.34 4.40
C MET A 144 4.82 2.89 4.55
N PHE A 145 4.69 2.46 5.80
CA PHE A 145 4.14 1.14 6.12
C PHE A 145 2.71 1.32 6.64
N VAL A 146 1.80 0.48 6.21
CA VAL A 146 0.38 0.62 6.53
C VAL A 146 -0.18 -0.74 6.93
N HIS A 147 -0.74 -0.83 8.13
CA HIS A 147 -1.57 -1.98 8.50
C HIS A 147 -2.89 -1.88 7.74
N LEU A 148 -3.17 -2.88 6.94
CA LEU A 148 -4.38 -2.96 6.13
C LEU A 148 -5.57 -3.44 6.96
N GLY A 149 -6.71 -3.67 6.34
CA GLY A 149 -7.90 -4.12 7.04
C GLY A 149 -7.79 -5.51 7.66
N GLY A 150 -8.52 -5.75 8.75
CA GLY A 150 -8.58 -7.06 9.39
C GLY A 150 -9.10 -8.15 8.45
N HIS A 151 -8.70 -9.41 8.68
CA HIS A 151 -9.05 -10.52 7.77
C HIS A 151 -10.57 -10.79 7.71
N ASP A 152 -11.31 -10.52 8.78
CA ASP A 152 -12.77 -10.67 8.85
C ASP A 152 -13.54 -9.39 8.46
N ALA A 153 -12.84 -8.33 8.08
CA ALA A 153 -13.51 -7.10 7.72
C ALA A 153 -14.32 -7.28 6.43
N THR A 154 -15.54 -6.76 6.42
CA THR A 154 -16.30 -6.58 5.18
C THR A 154 -15.58 -5.53 4.32
N VAL A 155 -15.80 -5.53 3.01
CA VAL A 155 -15.18 -4.53 2.12
C VAL A 155 -15.48 -3.09 2.54
N LEU A 156 -16.68 -2.82 3.05
CA LEU A 156 -17.08 -1.50 3.60
C LEU A 156 -16.38 -1.16 4.92
N GLY A 157 -16.18 -2.14 5.79
CA GLY A 157 -15.41 -1.97 7.02
C GLY A 157 -13.93 -1.70 6.72
N ARG A 158 -13.38 -2.40 5.73
CA ARG A 158 -12.01 -2.28 5.25
C ARG A 158 -11.69 -0.89 4.72
N VAL A 159 -12.59 -0.26 3.94
CA VAL A 159 -12.40 1.13 3.50
C VAL A 159 -12.09 2.07 4.68
N LYS A 160 -12.89 1.97 5.76
CA LYS A 160 -12.70 2.85 6.93
C LYS A 160 -11.37 2.58 7.63
N GLN A 161 -10.98 1.30 7.76
CA GLN A 161 -9.71 0.91 8.38
C GLN A 161 -8.53 1.41 7.54
N VAL A 162 -8.56 1.21 6.22
CA VAL A 162 -7.51 1.65 5.30
C VAL A 162 -7.40 3.17 5.27
N VAL A 163 -8.51 3.91 5.18
CA VAL A 163 -8.49 5.39 5.23
C VAL A 163 -7.83 5.90 6.50
N ALA A 164 -8.20 5.33 7.65
CA ALA A 164 -7.60 5.71 8.94
C ALA A 164 -6.10 5.41 8.99
N ALA A 165 -5.70 4.20 8.57
CA ALA A 165 -4.31 3.77 8.58
C ALA A 165 -3.43 4.57 7.60
N MET A 166 -3.93 4.83 6.38
CA MET A 166 -3.26 5.67 5.39
C MET A 166 -3.12 7.12 5.87
N GLY A 167 -4.16 7.65 6.54
CA GLY A 167 -4.13 8.97 7.15
C GLY A 167 -3.04 9.09 8.22
N ALA A 168 -2.96 8.13 9.13
CA ALA A 168 -1.92 8.06 10.17
C ALA A 168 -0.51 7.96 9.56
N GLY A 169 -0.30 7.08 8.57
CA GLY A 169 0.99 6.94 7.90
C GLY A 169 1.43 8.21 7.17
N LYS A 170 0.51 8.91 6.50
CA LYS A 170 0.78 10.22 5.86
C LYS A 170 1.14 11.29 6.91
N GLN A 171 0.48 11.29 8.06
CA GLN A 171 0.76 12.22 9.15
C GLN A 171 2.14 11.97 9.75
N ASP A 172 2.48 10.71 10.01
CA ASP A 172 3.81 10.32 10.50
C ASP A 172 4.92 10.79 9.54
N LEU A 173 4.73 10.56 8.24
CA LEU A 173 5.70 10.99 7.23
C LEU A 173 5.83 12.51 7.12
N ARG A 174 4.71 13.25 7.21
CA ARG A 174 4.69 14.72 7.19
C ARG A 174 5.33 15.35 8.43
N SER A 175 5.38 14.63 9.54
CA SER A 175 6.07 15.09 10.76
C SER A 175 7.60 15.07 10.64
N MET A 176 8.14 14.41 9.62
CA MET A 176 9.57 14.34 9.33
C MET A 176 9.97 15.39 8.30
N SER A 177 11.21 15.91 8.41
CA SER A 177 11.79 16.67 7.30
C SER A 177 12.01 15.75 6.09
N LYS A 178 12.08 16.32 4.88
CA LYS A 178 12.33 15.53 3.65
C LYS A 178 13.62 14.71 3.72
N ASP A 179 14.68 15.30 4.30
CA ASP A 179 15.96 14.63 4.47
C ASP A 179 15.87 13.49 5.51
N ALA A 180 15.13 13.69 6.60
CA ALA A 180 14.88 12.65 7.59
C ALA A 180 14.04 11.50 7.00
N ALA A 181 13.01 11.81 6.22
CA ALA A 181 12.18 10.83 5.55
C ALA A 181 12.97 10.02 4.51
N LEU A 182 13.87 10.65 3.76
CA LEU A 182 14.76 9.97 2.81
C LEU A 182 15.76 9.07 3.55
N THR A 183 16.39 9.58 4.62
CA THR A 183 17.33 8.81 5.45
C THR A 183 16.66 7.60 6.08
N TYR A 184 15.44 7.77 6.58
CA TYR A 184 14.60 6.67 7.10
C TYR A 184 14.38 5.60 6.03
N ALA A 185 13.95 5.98 4.82
CA ALA A 185 13.73 5.02 3.74
C ALA A 185 15.01 4.25 3.39
N ILE A 186 16.15 4.93 3.27
CA ILE A 186 17.45 4.30 2.98
C ILE A 186 17.84 3.32 4.08
N ALA A 187 17.68 3.71 5.35
CA ALA A 187 18.02 2.86 6.48
C ALA A 187 17.15 1.59 6.53
N VAL A 188 15.83 1.74 6.33
CA VAL A 188 14.88 0.61 6.34
C VAL A 188 15.13 -0.33 5.16
N LEU A 189 15.28 0.20 3.95
CA LEU A 189 15.52 -0.62 2.75
C LEU A 189 16.91 -1.27 2.81
N GLY A 190 17.92 -0.56 3.31
CA GLY A 190 19.27 -1.13 3.53
C GLY A 190 19.26 -2.27 4.56
N MET A 191 18.47 -2.15 5.62
CA MET A 191 18.29 -3.22 6.60
C MET A 191 17.57 -4.43 5.98
N ALA A 192 16.53 -4.19 5.18
CA ALA A 192 15.80 -5.25 4.49
C ALA A 192 16.71 -6.01 3.51
N GLU A 193 17.53 -5.28 2.75
CA GLU A 193 18.52 -5.88 1.84
C GLU A 193 19.56 -6.71 2.61
N LEU A 194 20.06 -6.18 3.72
CA LEU A 194 21.04 -6.86 4.57
C LEU A 194 20.45 -8.16 5.16
N THR A 195 19.22 -8.14 5.68
CA THR A 195 18.56 -9.33 6.22
C THR A 195 18.36 -10.39 5.14
N THR A 196 17.99 -9.97 3.91
CA THR A 196 17.85 -10.88 2.77
C THR A 196 19.20 -11.46 2.34
N ALA A 197 20.24 -10.64 2.24
CA ALA A 197 21.58 -11.08 1.82
C ALA A 197 22.21 -12.06 2.82
N THR A 198 21.90 -11.92 4.10
CA THR A 198 22.38 -12.79 5.18
C THR A 198 21.45 -13.96 5.50
N HIS A 199 20.30 -14.04 4.81
CA HIS A 199 19.23 -15.02 5.06
C HIS A 199 18.60 -14.93 6.46
N VAL A 200 18.85 -13.88 7.22
CA VAL A 200 18.20 -13.62 8.52
C VAL A 200 16.73 -13.29 8.35
N ASP A 201 16.34 -12.80 7.19
CA ASP A 201 14.95 -12.59 6.78
C ASP A 201 14.08 -13.85 6.90
N ARG A 202 14.67 -15.06 6.95
CA ARG A 202 13.94 -16.33 7.10
C ARG A 202 13.38 -16.53 8.53
N VAL A 203 13.98 -15.89 9.51
CA VAL A 203 13.64 -16.06 10.95
C VAL A 203 13.13 -14.78 11.59
N THR A 204 13.35 -13.62 10.96
CA THR A 204 12.84 -12.31 11.42
C THR A 204 11.48 -11.99 10.78
N PRO A 205 10.66 -11.10 11.37
CA PRO A 205 9.49 -10.59 10.73
C PRO A 205 9.84 -9.96 9.37
N PRO A 206 9.03 -10.18 8.31
CA PRO A 206 9.27 -9.56 7.00
C PRO A 206 9.13 -8.05 7.06
N LEU A 207 9.75 -7.37 6.08
CA LEU A 207 9.61 -5.92 5.89
C LEU A 207 8.14 -5.51 5.76
N ALA A 208 7.40 -6.22 4.92
CA ALA A 208 5.98 -6.05 4.64
C ALA A 208 5.43 -7.34 4.02
N ASN A 209 4.11 -7.44 3.82
CA ASN A 209 3.50 -8.54 3.08
C ASN A 209 3.34 -8.22 1.59
N VAL A 210 3.07 -6.98 1.24
CA VAL A 210 2.79 -6.53 -0.12
C VAL A 210 3.36 -5.14 -0.36
N VAL A 211 3.85 -4.90 -1.57
CA VAL A 211 4.14 -3.54 -2.05
C VAL A 211 2.90 -3.02 -2.77
N ILE A 212 2.41 -1.83 -2.39
CA ILE A 212 1.35 -1.15 -3.14
C ILE A 212 1.87 0.24 -3.52
N SER A 213 2.09 0.45 -4.80
CA SER A 213 2.68 1.67 -5.35
C SER A 213 1.72 2.32 -6.33
N ASN A 214 1.55 3.64 -6.24
CA ASN A 214 0.81 4.44 -7.21
C ASN A 214 1.77 5.43 -7.87
N VAL A 215 1.96 5.27 -9.17
CA VAL A 215 2.86 6.11 -9.97
C VAL A 215 2.00 6.95 -10.92
N PRO A 216 2.06 8.29 -10.83
CA PRO A 216 1.34 9.13 -11.78
C PRO A 216 1.76 8.82 -13.23
N GLY A 217 0.79 8.63 -14.11
CA GLY A 217 1.00 8.38 -15.53
C GLY A 217 0.54 9.55 -16.41
N ALA A 218 0.48 9.31 -17.72
CA ALA A 218 0.09 10.32 -18.69
C ALA A 218 -1.42 10.58 -18.63
N ARG A 219 -1.79 11.86 -18.52
CA ARG A 219 -3.19 12.30 -18.49
C ARG A 219 -3.81 12.46 -19.89
N ALA A 220 -3.00 12.39 -20.92
CA ALA A 220 -3.44 12.53 -22.29
C ALA A 220 -3.16 11.25 -23.07
N LYS A 221 -4.03 10.94 -24.01
CA LYS A 221 -3.87 9.79 -24.91
C LYS A 221 -2.57 9.90 -25.69
N MET A 222 -1.75 8.87 -25.59
CA MET A 222 -0.45 8.79 -26.28
C MET A 222 -0.57 7.93 -27.54
N TYR A 223 0.30 8.22 -28.50
CA TYR A 223 0.35 7.50 -29.76
C TYR A 223 1.78 7.07 -30.08
N LEU A 224 1.92 5.88 -30.60
CA LEU A 224 3.19 5.36 -31.13
C LEU A 224 2.99 5.05 -32.60
N ASN A 225 3.70 5.78 -33.48
CA ASN A 225 3.61 5.62 -34.94
C ASN A 225 2.17 5.58 -35.48
N GLY A 226 1.31 6.47 -34.98
CA GLY A 226 -0.11 6.59 -35.35
C GLY A 226 -1.06 5.63 -34.63
N ALA A 227 -0.57 4.61 -33.95
CA ALA A 227 -1.39 3.72 -33.13
C ALA A 227 -1.62 4.31 -31.74
N ALA A 228 -2.89 4.38 -31.30
CA ALA A 228 -3.20 4.83 -29.96
C ALA A 228 -2.76 3.79 -28.91
N LEU A 229 -2.09 4.26 -27.86
CA LEU A 229 -1.79 3.42 -26.69
C LEU A 229 -3.10 3.09 -25.97
N ALA A 230 -3.37 1.81 -25.77
CA ALA A 230 -4.62 1.33 -25.17
C ALA A 230 -4.58 1.26 -23.64
N GLY A 231 -3.39 1.20 -23.03
CA GLY A 231 -3.19 1.12 -21.58
C GLY A 231 -1.73 0.99 -21.23
N THR A 232 -1.39 1.23 -19.96
CA THR A 232 -0.04 1.11 -19.41
C THR A 232 -0.05 0.27 -18.15
N PHE A 233 0.54 -0.90 -18.20
CA PHE A 233 0.54 -1.83 -17.06
C PHE A 233 1.93 -1.91 -16.46
N PRO A 234 2.15 -1.38 -15.24
CA PRO A 234 3.45 -1.40 -14.62
C PRO A 234 3.82 -2.82 -14.15
N VAL A 235 4.97 -3.33 -14.60
CA VAL A 235 5.54 -4.60 -14.16
C VAL A 235 6.71 -4.30 -13.25
N SER A 236 6.44 -4.18 -11.95
CA SER A 236 7.43 -3.81 -10.95
C SER A 236 8.12 -5.04 -10.37
N MET A 237 9.37 -4.85 -9.91
CA MET A 237 10.12 -5.93 -9.27
C MET A 237 9.53 -6.33 -7.92
N ILE A 238 9.70 -7.59 -7.54
CA ILE A 238 9.57 -8.08 -6.17
C ILE A 238 10.97 -8.31 -5.59
N ALA A 239 11.17 -7.94 -4.33
CA ALA A 239 12.48 -7.99 -3.66
C ALA A 239 12.32 -8.05 -2.13
N MET A 240 13.42 -8.19 -1.41
CA MET A 240 13.49 -8.10 0.05
C MET A 240 12.46 -8.97 0.77
N SER A 241 12.27 -10.20 0.30
CA SER A 241 11.29 -11.17 0.83
C SER A 241 9.83 -10.67 0.82
N VAL A 242 9.50 -9.71 -0.05
CA VAL A 242 8.13 -9.30 -0.35
C VAL A 242 7.76 -9.81 -1.73
N GLY A 243 7.04 -10.92 -1.79
CA GLY A 243 6.74 -11.68 -3.00
C GLY A 243 5.46 -11.27 -3.71
N LEU A 244 4.87 -10.13 -3.38
CA LEU A 244 3.72 -9.56 -4.09
C LEU A 244 3.89 -8.04 -4.23
N ASN A 245 3.77 -7.55 -5.46
CA ASN A 245 3.75 -6.15 -5.81
C ASN A 245 2.49 -5.82 -6.61
N ALA A 246 1.77 -4.80 -6.19
CA ALA A 246 0.66 -4.19 -6.90
C ALA A 246 1.04 -2.74 -7.22
N THR A 247 1.45 -2.47 -8.45
CA THR A 247 1.75 -1.11 -8.90
C THR A 247 0.62 -0.60 -9.78
N LEU A 248 0.23 0.64 -9.55
CA LEU A 248 -0.83 1.32 -10.26
C LEU A 248 -0.27 2.50 -11.05
N THR A 249 -0.87 2.79 -12.19
CA THR A 249 -0.63 4.03 -12.93
C THR A 249 -1.91 4.54 -13.55
N SER A 250 -2.09 5.87 -13.54
CA SER A 250 -3.19 6.49 -14.27
C SER A 250 -2.79 6.68 -15.73
N TYR A 251 -3.70 6.36 -16.66
CA TYR A 251 -3.50 6.61 -18.07
C TYR A 251 -4.82 7.01 -18.70
N ASP A 252 -4.86 8.19 -19.36
CA ASP A 252 -6.06 8.75 -19.99
C ASP A 252 -7.25 8.71 -19.01
N ASP A 253 -8.23 7.86 -19.24
CA ASP A 253 -9.45 7.67 -18.45
C ASP A 253 -9.41 6.40 -17.55
N SER A 254 -8.27 5.71 -17.47
CA SER A 254 -8.12 4.48 -16.71
C SER A 254 -7.13 4.59 -15.54
N MET A 255 -7.34 3.74 -14.55
CA MET A 255 -6.34 3.34 -13.56
C MET A 255 -5.92 1.92 -13.88
N ASP A 256 -4.69 1.76 -14.32
CA ASP A 256 -4.11 0.50 -14.75
C ASP A 256 -3.28 -0.12 -13.64
N PHE A 257 -3.59 -1.36 -13.29
CA PHE A 257 -2.91 -2.13 -12.24
C PHE A 257 -2.02 -3.19 -12.89
N GLY A 258 -0.79 -3.27 -12.42
CA GLY A 258 0.10 -4.40 -12.67
C GLY A 258 0.37 -5.16 -11.38
N PHE A 259 0.10 -6.45 -11.38
CA PHE A 259 0.39 -7.35 -10.28
C PHE A 259 1.56 -8.24 -10.67
N VAL A 260 2.57 -8.32 -9.79
CA VAL A 260 3.72 -9.20 -9.95
C VAL A 260 3.88 -10.01 -8.68
N GLY A 261 3.93 -11.32 -8.79
CA GLY A 261 4.04 -12.24 -7.66
C GLY A 261 5.16 -13.26 -7.81
N ASN A 262 5.59 -13.82 -6.69
CA ASN A 262 6.42 -15.00 -6.64
C ASN A 262 5.66 -16.16 -7.30
N GLY A 263 6.10 -16.63 -8.47
CA GLY A 263 5.36 -17.56 -9.32
C GLY A 263 5.05 -18.91 -8.69
N VAL A 264 5.70 -19.27 -7.59
CA VAL A 264 5.41 -20.50 -6.84
C VAL A 264 4.39 -20.24 -5.74
N ALA A 265 4.63 -19.21 -4.92
CA ALA A 265 3.78 -18.88 -3.76
C ALA A 265 2.48 -18.16 -4.17
N MET A 266 2.54 -17.35 -5.22
CA MET A 266 1.45 -16.52 -5.75
C MET A 266 1.23 -16.88 -7.24
N TYR A 267 0.88 -18.14 -7.52
CA TYR A 267 0.97 -18.72 -8.85
C TYR A 267 -0.11 -18.23 -9.85
N ASP A 268 -1.29 -17.82 -9.39
CA ASP A 268 -2.39 -17.35 -10.25
C ASP A 268 -2.86 -15.95 -9.86
N LEU A 269 -2.12 -14.95 -10.28
CA LEU A 269 -2.50 -13.55 -10.06
C LEU A 269 -3.68 -13.10 -10.92
N THR A 270 -4.12 -13.89 -11.92
CA THR A 270 -5.36 -13.60 -12.64
C THR A 270 -6.58 -13.70 -11.71
N GLN A 271 -6.56 -14.65 -10.77
CA GLN A 271 -7.60 -14.74 -9.74
C GLN A 271 -7.53 -13.55 -8.77
N LEU A 272 -6.31 -13.13 -8.37
CA LEU A 272 -6.15 -11.92 -7.57
C LEU A 272 -6.75 -10.70 -8.27
N ALA A 273 -6.44 -10.48 -9.54
CA ALA A 273 -6.97 -9.36 -10.32
C ALA A 273 -8.51 -9.39 -10.42
N ARG A 274 -9.12 -10.58 -10.55
CA ARG A 274 -10.58 -10.75 -10.49
C ARG A 274 -11.13 -10.34 -9.13
N HIS A 275 -10.54 -10.82 -8.03
CA HIS A 275 -10.98 -10.46 -6.68
C HIS A 275 -10.84 -8.97 -6.38
N VAL A 276 -9.82 -8.30 -6.93
CA VAL A 276 -9.67 -6.84 -6.85
C VAL A 276 -10.79 -6.14 -7.60
N ARG A 277 -11.15 -6.60 -8.80
CA ARG A 277 -12.30 -6.10 -9.57
C ARG A 277 -13.60 -6.29 -8.81
N ASP A 278 -13.85 -7.49 -8.28
CA ASP A 278 -15.08 -7.81 -7.54
C ASP A 278 -15.21 -6.93 -6.29
N ALA A 279 -14.12 -6.68 -5.57
CA ALA A 279 -14.11 -5.76 -4.43
C ALA A 279 -14.47 -4.32 -4.85
N TYR A 280 -13.96 -3.88 -6.00
CA TYR A 280 -14.33 -2.58 -6.57
C TYR A 280 -15.81 -2.50 -6.92
N GLU A 281 -16.35 -3.51 -7.61
CA GLU A 281 -17.77 -3.54 -8.01
C GLU A 281 -18.71 -3.57 -6.79
N GLU A 282 -18.34 -4.24 -5.71
CA GLU A 282 -19.09 -4.20 -4.45
C GLU A 282 -19.14 -2.80 -3.84
N LEU A 283 -17.99 -2.08 -3.82
CA LEU A 283 -17.94 -0.70 -3.32
C LEU A 283 -18.73 0.24 -4.21
N LYS A 284 -18.65 0.09 -5.52
CA LYS A 284 -19.44 0.83 -6.50
C LYS A 284 -20.94 0.61 -6.30
N ALA A 285 -21.37 -0.64 -6.16
CA ALA A 285 -22.77 -0.95 -5.90
C ALA A 285 -23.25 -0.38 -4.54
N ALA A 286 -22.39 -0.37 -3.53
CA ALA A 286 -22.71 0.22 -2.22
C ALA A 286 -22.80 1.75 -2.29
N SER A 287 -21.94 2.41 -3.07
CA SER A 287 -21.97 3.87 -3.26
C SER A 287 -23.23 4.34 -4.00
N SER A 288 -23.77 3.50 -4.90
CA SER A 288 -24.97 3.80 -5.69
C SER A 288 -26.28 3.63 -4.92
N LYS A 289 -26.27 2.94 -3.77
CA LYS A 289 -27.47 2.79 -2.93
C LYS A 289 -27.78 4.12 -2.26
N LYS A 290 -28.80 4.87 -2.76
CA LYS A 290 -29.32 6.07 -2.12
C LYS A 290 -29.54 5.82 -0.64
N ARG A 291 -28.92 6.64 0.24
CA ARG A 291 -29.27 6.67 1.66
C ARG A 291 -30.80 6.90 1.73
N LYS A 292 -31.57 5.88 2.15
CA LYS A 292 -32.96 6.08 2.56
C LYS A 292 -32.92 7.15 3.66
N ALA A 293 -33.49 8.32 3.35
CA ALA A 293 -33.68 9.38 4.33
C ALA A 293 -34.42 8.78 5.54
N PRO A 294 -34.02 9.09 6.79
CA PRO A 294 -34.76 8.64 7.95
C PRO A 294 -36.20 9.15 7.80
N SER A 295 -37.17 8.23 7.82
CA SER A 295 -38.59 8.57 7.78
C SER A 295 -38.87 9.57 8.90
N ARG A 296 -39.29 10.79 8.58
CA ARG A 296 -39.78 11.77 9.55
C ARG A 296 -41.00 11.12 10.21
N THR A 297 -40.81 10.61 11.41
CA THR A 297 -41.90 10.19 12.26
C THR A 297 -42.74 11.44 12.51
N THR A 298 -43.88 11.53 11.85
CA THR A 298 -44.91 12.55 12.12
C THR A 298 -45.38 12.39 13.52
N ARG A 299 -44.89 13.23 14.40
CA ARG A 299 -45.37 13.37 15.76
C ARG A 299 -46.85 13.80 15.68
N SER A 300 -47.74 12.87 15.89
CA SER A 300 -49.18 13.11 16.06
C SER A 300 -49.36 14.18 17.15
N ARG A 301 -49.90 15.33 16.76
CA ARG A 301 -50.37 16.37 17.69
C ARG A 301 -51.65 15.86 18.32
N SER A 302 -51.63 15.54 19.60
CA SER A 302 -52.82 15.32 20.43
C SER A 302 -53.66 16.60 20.47
N PRO A 303 -55.01 16.55 20.35
CA PRO A 303 -55.85 17.73 20.47
C PRO A 303 -55.91 18.17 21.95
N LYS A 304 -55.66 19.47 22.16
CA LYS A 304 -55.95 20.13 23.46
C LYS A 304 -57.44 20.16 23.69
N THR A 305 -57.94 19.41 24.68
CA THR A 305 -59.28 19.61 25.22
C THR A 305 -59.36 20.93 25.99
N SER A 306 -60.16 21.85 25.45
CA SER A 306 -60.60 23.08 26.11
C SER A 306 -61.55 22.67 27.23
N ARG A 307 -61.24 23.00 28.46
CA ARG A 307 -62.18 22.95 29.58
C ARG A 307 -62.58 24.38 29.92
N ALA A 308 -63.83 24.71 29.56
CA ALA A 308 -64.48 25.94 29.97
C ALA A 308 -64.85 25.85 31.46
N SER A 309 -64.55 26.92 32.15
CA SER A 309 -64.91 27.16 33.56
C SER A 309 -66.26 27.78 33.69
N ARG A 310 -66.87 27.38 34.69
CA ARG A 310 -67.77 28.23 35.46
C ARG A 310 -67.16 28.48 36.82
#